data_9af3b500a434f398dea21720b9cce1f2
#
_entry.id   9af3b500a434f398dea21720b9cce1f2
#
_cell.length_a   1.000
_cell.length_b   1.000
_cell.length_c   1.000
_cell.angle_alpha   90.00
_cell.angle_beta   90.00
_cell.angle_gamma   90.00
#
_symmetry.space_group_name_H-M   'P 1'
#
loop_
_entity.id
_entity.type
_entity.pdbx_description
1 polymer ?
#
loop_
_entity_poly.entity_id
_entity_poly.type
_entity_poly.pdbx_seq_one_letter_code
_entity_poly.pdbx_strand_id
1 'polypeptide(L)'
;VTYEGLLAIAGNNRIEPVAHMQFTKEQMEHFSQLQREKAKNPVQLDKQAVEECRRVLSAFFAEMTEWEQYMEQAGFEDAQAVPRLLAIWEKYVSEKPRPGYRPLGLSYSAQGTYKGEEFLDAEQITKNKLCIYTREKNTGFDRRFLMKRVGEGWMIDAVQERLNGWQRSEL
;
A
#
# COMPACT_ATOMS: atom_id res chain seq x y z
N VAL A 1 26.60 -10.95 6.54
CA VAL A 1 25.56 -10.53 7.49
C VAL A 1 24.71 -11.74 7.77
N THR A 2 24.87 -12.34 8.96
CA THR A 2 24.06 -13.46 9.44
C THR A 2 22.81 -12.90 10.11
N TYR A 3 21.65 -13.23 9.55
CA TYR A 3 20.39 -13.04 10.25
C TYR A 3 20.15 -14.26 11.15
N GLU A 4 20.16 -14.09 12.47
CA GLU A 4 19.66 -15.10 13.37
C GLU A 4 18.15 -15.22 13.20
N GLY A 5 17.71 -16.41 12.84
CA GLY A 5 16.33 -16.67 12.47
C GLY A 5 15.40 -16.76 13.65
N LEU A 6 14.18 -16.32 13.48
CA LEU A 6 13.05 -16.54 14.37
C LEU A 6 12.78 -18.04 14.52
N LEU A 7 12.75 -18.49 15.78
CA LEU A 7 12.33 -19.83 16.16
C LEU A 7 10.81 -19.93 16.10
N ALA A 8 10.28 -20.82 15.26
CA ALA A 8 8.87 -21.15 15.21
C ALA A 8 8.58 -22.29 16.19
N ILE A 9 7.64 -22.11 17.11
CA ILE A 9 7.17 -23.15 18.03
C ILE A 9 6.03 -23.91 17.34
N ALA A 10 6.30 -25.11 16.82
CA ALA A 10 5.28 -26.04 16.40
C ALA A 10 4.91 -26.95 17.57
N GLY A 11 3.60 -27.18 17.77
CA GLY A 11 3.08 -27.96 18.89
C GLY A 11 3.68 -29.36 18.93
N ASN A 12 4.43 -29.63 19.94
CA ASN A 12 5.06 -30.83 20.49
C ASN A 12 6.53 -30.63 20.90
N ASN A 13 6.86 -29.47 21.44
CA ASN A 13 8.17 -29.23 22.11
C ASN A 13 9.44 -29.60 21.31
N ARG A 14 9.40 -29.63 19.99
CA ARG A 14 10.60 -29.72 19.17
C ARG A 14 10.79 -28.40 18.42
N ILE A 15 11.87 -27.70 18.77
CA ILE A 15 12.35 -26.52 18.06
C ILE A 15 13.14 -27.05 16.86
N GLU A 16 12.59 -26.92 15.65
CA GLU A 16 13.36 -27.20 14.44
C GLU A 16 14.04 -25.90 13.97
N PRO A 17 15.33 -25.92 13.64
CA PRO A 17 16.01 -24.74 13.12
C PRO A 17 15.48 -24.41 11.74
N VAL A 18 15.02 -23.16 11.55
CA VAL A 18 14.65 -22.65 10.23
C VAL A 18 15.91 -22.65 9.36
N ALA A 19 15.84 -23.28 8.19
CA ALA A 19 16.96 -23.37 7.27
C ALA A 19 17.49 -21.98 6.95
N HIS A 20 18.75 -21.73 7.26
CA HIS A 20 19.44 -20.48 6.87
C HIS A 20 19.50 -20.39 5.35
N MET A 21 18.78 -19.44 4.75
CA MET A 21 19.00 -19.08 3.36
C MET A 21 20.36 -18.39 3.25
N GLN A 22 21.39 -19.14 2.90
CA GLN A 22 22.70 -18.59 2.58
C GLN A 22 22.69 -18.21 1.10
N PHE A 23 22.81 -16.91 0.82
CA PHE A 23 23.05 -16.45 -0.54
C PHE A 23 24.48 -16.84 -0.96
N THR A 24 24.62 -17.39 -2.16
CA THR A 24 25.94 -17.66 -2.72
C THR A 24 26.69 -16.34 -2.98
N LYS A 25 28.01 -16.40 -3.05
CA LYS A 25 28.85 -15.24 -3.38
C LYS A 25 28.41 -14.61 -4.71
N GLU A 26 28.08 -15.42 -5.70
CA GLU A 26 27.60 -14.99 -7.01
C GLU A 26 26.24 -14.27 -6.92
N GLN A 27 25.32 -14.77 -6.10
CA GLN A 27 24.04 -14.10 -5.85
C GLN A 27 24.21 -12.74 -5.18
N MET A 28 25.13 -12.64 -4.22
CA MET A 28 25.47 -11.38 -3.55
C MET A 28 26.14 -10.38 -4.50
N GLU A 29 27.04 -10.83 -5.35
CA GLU A 29 27.68 -10.00 -6.39
C GLU A 29 26.65 -9.52 -7.42
N HIS A 30 25.79 -10.40 -7.90
CA HIS A 30 24.70 -10.05 -8.82
C HIS A 30 23.74 -9.02 -8.19
N PHE A 31 23.34 -9.21 -6.93
CA PHE A 31 22.49 -8.26 -6.20
C PHE A 31 23.18 -6.89 -6.04
N SER A 32 24.48 -6.90 -5.75
CA SER A 32 25.28 -5.68 -5.66
C SER A 32 25.43 -4.96 -7.00
N GLN A 33 25.57 -5.70 -8.10
CA GLN A 33 25.57 -5.13 -9.44
C GLN A 33 24.24 -4.50 -9.80
N LEU A 34 23.11 -5.18 -9.56
CA LEU A 34 21.78 -4.63 -9.77
C LEU A 34 21.53 -3.35 -8.97
N GLN A 35 22.02 -3.28 -7.74
CA GLN A 35 21.93 -2.06 -6.93
C GLN A 35 22.81 -0.92 -7.50
N ARG A 36 24.02 -1.23 -7.97
CA ARG A 36 24.90 -0.25 -8.61
C ARG A 36 24.34 0.27 -9.93
N GLU A 37 23.70 -0.58 -10.73
CA GLU A 37 23.04 -0.19 -11.99
C GLU A 37 21.82 0.70 -11.72
N LYS A 38 21.00 0.38 -10.71
CA LYS A 38 19.90 1.24 -10.27
C LYS A 38 20.39 2.60 -9.77
N ALA A 39 21.53 2.64 -9.08
CA ALA A 39 22.12 3.88 -8.60
C ALA A 39 22.74 4.73 -9.72
N LYS A 40 23.19 4.09 -10.82
CA LYS A 40 23.75 4.79 -11.98
C LYS A 40 22.72 5.43 -12.91
N ASN A 41 21.51 4.87 -12.94
CA ASN A 41 20.39 5.38 -13.72
C ASN A 41 19.13 5.50 -12.82
N PRO A 42 19.08 6.50 -11.93
CA PRO A 42 17.88 6.75 -11.15
C PRO A 42 16.73 7.08 -12.11
N VAL A 43 15.59 6.42 -11.93
CA VAL A 43 14.41 6.74 -12.70
C VAL A 43 14.00 8.17 -12.35
N GLN A 44 14.06 9.06 -13.34
CA GLN A 44 13.71 10.47 -13.12
C GLN A 44 12.24 10.59 -12.76
N LEU A 45 11.94 11.38 -11.74
CA LEU A 45 10.58 11.63 -11.29
C LEU A 45 9.77 12.39 -12.36
N ASP A 46 8.73 11.76 -12.84
CA ASP A 46 7.75 12.39 -13.74
C ASP A 46 6.76 13.22 -12.91
N LYS A 47 6.96 14.53 -12.92
CA LYS A 47 6.12 15.47 -12.17
C LYS A 47 4.66 15.44 -12.60
N GLN A 48 4.38 15.25 -13.88
CA GLN A 48 3.02 15.16 -14.38
C GLN A 48 2.33 13.91 -13.84
N ALA A 49 3.01 12.77 -13.89
CA ALA A 49 2.51 11.51 -13.31
C ALA A 49 2.26 11.62 -11.81
N VAL A 50 3.11 12.34 -11.07
CA VAL A 50 2.90 12.61 -9.63
C VAL A 50 1.62 13.41 -9.40
N GLU A 51 1.38 14.46 -10.16
CA GLU A 51 0.16 15.27 -10.04
C GLU A 51 -1.10 14.49 -10.44
N GLU A 52 -1.00 13.61 -11.43
CA GLU A 52 -2.08 12.69 -11.79
C GLU A 52 -2.38 11.71 -10.65
N CYS A 53 -1.36 11.11 -10.05
CA CYS A 53 -1.52 10.22 -8.89
C CYS A 53 -2.12 10.95 -7.68
N ARG A 54 -1.68 12.18 -7.39
CA ARG A 54 -2.25 12.99 -6.31
C ARG A 54 -3.73 13.29 -6.53
N ARG A 55 -4.13 13.61 -7.78
CA ARG A 55 -5.56 13.81 -8.12
C ARG A 55 -6.39 12.54 -7.90
N VAL A 56 -5.87 11.38 -8.32
CA VAL A 56 -6.53 10.08 -8.11
C VAL A 56 -6.69 9.81 -6.61
N LEU A 57 -5.64 9.99 -5.81
CA LEU A 57 -5.70 9.78 -4.37
C LEU A 57 -6.64 10.77 -3.68
N SER A 58 -6.61 12.04 -4.04
CA SER A 58 -7.52 13.04 -3.47
C SER A 58 -8.99 12.71 -3.74
N ALA A 59 -9.31 12.27 -4.96
CA ALA A 59 -10.65 11.84 -5.31
C ALA A 59 -11.07 10.55 -4.56
N PHE A 60 -10.16 9.57 -4.46
CA PHE A 60 -10.37 8.37 -3.65
C PHE A 60 -10.63 8.71 -2.18
N PHE A 61 -9.83 9.57 -1.57
CA PHE A 61 -10.01 9.99 -0.17
C PHE A 61 -11.35 10.67 0.08
N ALA A 62 -11.79 11.51 -0.87
CA ALA A 62 -13.08 12.17 -0.78
C ALA A 62 -14.24 11.16 -0.85
N GLU A 63 -14.25 10.29 -1.85
CA GLU A 63 -15.31 9.30 -2.02
C GLU A 63 -15.33 8.27 -0.87
N MET A 64 -14.16 7.88 -0.34
CA MET A 64 -14.08 7.02 0.84
C MET A 64 -14.63 7.72 2.08
N THR A 65 -14.34 9.00 2.29
CA THR A 65 -14.88 9.77 3.41
C THR A 65 -16.41 9.86 3.32
N GLU A 66 -16.97 10.10 2.13
CA GLU A 66 -18.41 10.12 1.91
C GLU A 66 -19.05 8.75 2.19
N TRP A 67 -18.39 7.66 1.72
CA TRP A 67 -18.87 6.31 1.98
C TRP A 67 -18.82 5.97 3.48
N GLU A 68 -17.77 6.33 4.21
CA GLU A 68 -17.66 6.09 5.65
C GLU A 68 -18.71 6.88 6.44
N GLN A 69 -19.00 8.13 6.06
CA GLN A 69 -20.09 8.91 6.63
C GLN A 69 -21.48 8.28 6.36
N TYR A 70 -21.66 7.74 5.15
CA TYR A 70 -22.88 6.98 4.84
C TYR A 70 -22.99 5.73 5.73
N MET A 71 -21.90 4.98 5.92
CA MET A 71 -21.88 3.78 6.76
C MET A 71 -22.19 4.07 8.22
N GLU A 72 -21.77 5.22 8.75
CA GLU A 72 -22.09 5.65 10.11
C GLU A 72 -23.61 5.78 10.33
N GLN A 73 -24.35 6.18 9.31
CA GLN A 73 -25.80 6.34 9.37
C GLN A 73 -26.56 5.07 9.02
N ALA A 74 -26.10 4.33 7.99
CA ALA A 74 -26.80 3.17 7.44
C ALA A 74 -26.47 1.87 8.16
N GLY A 75 -25.27 1.71 8.68
CA GLY A 75 -24.78 0.50 9.35
C GLY A 75 -24.41 -0.63 8.39
N PHE A 76 -23.90 -1.73 8.95
CA PHE A 76 -23.38 -2.87 8.18
C PHE A 76 -24.45 -3.71 7.48
N GLU A 77 -25.68 -3.65 7.95
CA GLU A 77 -26.83 -4.42 7.40
C GLU A 77 -27.42 -3.76 6.15
N ASP A 78 -26.93 -2.58 5.77
CA ASP A 78 -27.45 -1.87 4.61
C ASP A 78 -27.03 -2.56 3.30
N ALA A 79 -28.01 -2.88 2.46
CA ALA A 79 -27.80 -3.59 1.20
C ALA A 79 -26.96 -2.80 0.16
N GLN A 80 -26.83 -1.47 0.33
CA GLN A 80 -26.04 -0.61 -0.55
C GLN A 80 -24.59 -0.43 -0.08
N ALA A 81 -24.24 -0.87 1.13
CA ALA A 81 -22.92 -0.71 1.71
C ALA A 81 -21.82 -1.28 0.79
N VAL A 82 -21.93 -2.56 0.43
CA VAL A 82 -20.97 -3.26 -0.46
C VAL A 82 -20.99 -2.71 -1.89
N PRO A 83 -22.15 -2.57 -2.57
CA PRO A 83 -22.19 -2.02 -3.92
C PRO A 83 -21.54 -0.65 -4.08
N ARG A 84 -21.78 0.26 -3.12
CA ARG A 84 -21.14 1.59 -3.14
C ARG A 84 -19.62 1.52 -2.97
N LEU A 85 -19.14 0.68 -2.06
CA LEU A 85 -17.71 0.48 -1.85
C LEU A 85 -17.04 -0.15 -3.09
N LEU A 86 -17.67 -1.15 -3.70
CA LEU A 86 -17.17 -1.77 -4.94
C LEU A 86 -17.05 -0.76 -6.08
N ALA A 87 -18.00 0.16 -6.21
CA ALA A 87 -17.93 1.21 -7.23
C ALA A 87 -16.70 2.12 -7.05
N ILE A 88 -16.34 2.45 -5.80
CA ILE A 88 -15.10 3.20 -5.48
C ILE A 88 -13.88 2.34 -5.85
N TRP A 89 -13.88 1.05 -5.51
CA TRP A 89 -12.77 0.14 -5.83
C TRP A 89 -12.54 0.00 -7.33
N GLU A 90 -13.59 -0.23 -8.10
CA GLU A 90 -13.50 -0.33 -9.57
C GLU A 90 -12.91 0.92 -10.21
N LYS A 91 -13.18 2.08 -9.62
CA LYS A 91 -12.72 3.37 -10.13
C LYS A 91 -11.25 3.68 -9.80
N TYR A 92 -10.78 3.29 -8.61
CA TYR A 92 -9.50 3.76 -8.09
C TYR A 92 -8.48 2.68 -7.76
N VAL A 93 -8.89 1.43 -7.55
CA VAL A 93 -8.02 0.37 -7.05
C VAL A 93 -7.80 -0.69 -8.12
N SER A 94 -6.56 -1.15 -8.28
CA SER A 94 -6.24 -2.19 -9.26
C SER A 94 -6.91 -3.53 -8.91
N GLU A 95 -7.38 -4.25 -9.91
CA GLU A 95 -8.33 -5.39 -9.86
C GLU A 95 -7.94 -6.62 -9.03
N LYS A 96 -6.84 -6.63 -8.29
CA LYS A 96 -6.42 -7.84 -7.59
C LYS A 96 -6.98 -7.89 -6.17
N PRO A 97 -7.91 -8.82 -5.85
CA PRO A 97 -8.29 -9.12 -4.48
C PRO A 97 -7.05 -9.47 -3.65
N ARG A 98 -6.94 -8.92 -2.44
CA ARG A 98 -5.77 -9.07 -1.57
C ARG A 98 -6.23 -9.29 -0.13
N PRO A 99 -5.38 -9.91 0.74
CA PRO A 99 -5.59 -9.80 2.18
C PRO A 99 -5.72 -8.33 2.59
N GLY A 100 -6.73 -7.99 3.36
CA GLY A 100 -7.07 -6.61 3.70
C GLY A 100 -7.83 -5.85 2.61
N TYR A 101 -8.41 -6.54 1.65
CA TYR A 101 -9.29 -5.93 0.65
C TYR A 101 -10.64 -5.61 1.30
N ARG A 102 -10.87 -4.36 1.60
CA ARG A 102 -12.02 -3.86 2.39
C ARG A 102 -13.40 -4.33 1.89
N PRO A 103 -13.68 -4.46 0.58
CA PRO A 103 -14.95 -5.02 0.12
C PRO A 103 -15.24 -6.46 0.54
N LEU A 104 -14.22 -7.23 0.96
CA LEU A 104 -14.39 -8.60 1.48
C LEU A 104 -14.59 -8.64 2.99
N GLY A 105 -14.25 -7.57 3.71
CA GLY A 105 -14.44 -7.45 5.15
C GLY A 105 -14.73 -6.00 5.48
N LEU A 106 -16.00 -5.60 5.45
CA LEU A 106 -16.40 -4.21 5.67
C LEU A 106 -15.85 -3.66 6.98
N SER A 107 -15.14 -2.56 6.87
CA SER A 107 -14.71 -1.76 8.00
C SER A 107 -14.83 -0.28 7.65
N TYR A 108 -15.17 0.56 8.59
CA TYR A 108 -15.21 2.00 8.39
C TYR A 108 -14.82 2.74 9.67
N SER A 109 -14.40 3.98 9.53
CA SER A 109 -14.10 4.89 10.63
C SER A 109 -15.07 6.06 10.57
N ALA A 110 -15.81 6.29 11.65
CA ALA A 110 -16.71 7.45 11.78
C ALA A 110 -15.98 8.80 11.61
N GLN A 111 -14.67 8.82 11.87
CA GLN A 111 -13.85 10.01 11.69
C GLN A 111 -13.32 10.17 10.25
N GLY A 112 -13.45 9.15 9.42
CA GLY A 112 -12.91 9.08 8.07
C GLY A 112 -11.45 8.58 8.04
N THR A 113 -11.22 7.39 7.49
CA THR A 113 -9.89 6.75 7.43
C THR A 113 -8.82 7.61 6.74
N TYR A 114 -9.24 8.38 5.73
CA TYR A 114 -8.33 9.21 4.91
C TYR A 114 -8.58 10.71 5.08
N LYS A 115 -9.38 11.10 6.06
CA LYS A 115 -9.70 12.51 6.30
C LYS A 115 -8.48 13.26 6.83
N GLY A 116 -8.07 14.30 6.10
CA GLY A 116 -6.93 15.13 6.50
C GLY A 116 -5.57 14.51 6.15
N GLU A 117 -5.52 13.61 5.20
CA GLU A 117 -4.27 13.07 4.66
C GLU A 117 -3.48 14.14 3.94
N GLU A 118 -2.22 14.33 4.31
CA GLU A 118 -1.30 15.34 3.73
C GLU A 118 -0.29 14.66 2.81
N PHE A 119 -0.10 15.18 1.59
CA PHE A 119 0.93 14.73 0.67
C PHE A 119 2.31 15.22 1.12
N LEU A 120 3.27 14.31 1.30
CA LEU A 120 4.63 14.62 1.74
C LEU A 120 5.61 14.61 0.56
N ASP A 121 5.71 13.48 -0.14
CA ASP A 121 6.75 13.22 -1.14
C ASP A 121 6.27 12.21 -2.18
N ALA A 122 7.07 12.00 -3.23
CA ALA A 122 6.83 11.01 -4.26
C ALA A 122 8.15 10.38 -4.74
N GLU A 123 8.11 9.09 -5.06
CA GLU A 123 9.23 8.33 -5.59
C GLU A 123 8.83 7.58 -6.86
N GLN A 124 9.62 7.76 -7.93
CA GLN A 124 9.44 7.00 -9.15
C GLN A 124 10.11 5.64 -9.01
N ILE A 125 9.32 4.57 -8.95
CA ILE A 125 9.85 3.20 -8.84
C ILE A 125 10.21 2.66 -10.23
N THR A 126 9.28 2.82 -11.18
CA THR A 126 9.47 2.51 -12.60
C THR A 126 8.64 3.48 -13.44
N LYS A 127 8.78 3.47 -14.76
CA LYS A 127 7.94 4.28 -15.66
C LYS A 127 6.43 4.13 -15.40
N ASN A 128 6.00 2.96 -14.91
CA ASN A 128 4.59 2.62 -14.68
C ASN A 128 4.24 2.41 -13.20
N LYS A 129 5.14 2.78 -12.28
CA LYS A 129 4.92 2.65 -10.83
C LYS A 129 5.49 3.85 -10.10
N LEU A 130 4.64 4.46 -9.28
CA LEU A 130 4.98 5.55 -8.37
C LEU A 130 4.66 5.15 -6.92
N CYS A 131 5.40 5.71 -6.00
CA CYS A 131 5.08 5.69 -4.58
C CYS A 131 4.75 7.11 -4.15
N ILE A 132 3.57 7.35 -3.59
CA ILE A 132 3.16 8.64 -3.03
C ILE A 132 3.16 8.50 -1.52
N TYR A 133 3.93 9.33 -0.84
CA TYR A 133 4.03 9.38 0.60
C TYR A 133 3.05 10.40 1.16
N THR A 134 2.34 10.00 2.21
CA THR A 134 1.36 10.83 2.89
C THR A 134 1.52 10.72 4.40
N ARG A 135 0.87 11.61 5.13
CA ARG A 135 0.76 11.56 6.59
C ARG A 135 -0.67 11.81 7.02
N GLU A 136 -1.17 10.94 7.85
CA GLU A 136 -2.45 11.15 8.50
C GLU A 136 -2.33 12.23 9.57
N LYS A 137 -3.14 13.27 9.45
CA LYS A 137 -3.06 14.47 10.30
C LYS A 137 -3.38 14.19 11.77
N ASN A 138 -4.33 13.29 12.05
CA ASN A 138 -4.80 13.05 13.41
C ASN A 138 -3.86 12.18 14.23
N THR A 139 -3.32 11.11 13.62
CA THR A 139 -2.44 10.14 14.28
C THR A 139 -0.96 10.42 14.04
N GLY A 140 -0.65 11.19 12.97
CA GLY A 140 0.73 11.43 12.54
C GLY A 140 1.38 10.22 11.87
N PHE A 141 0.63 9.15 11.56
CA PHE A 141 1.16 7.98 10.87
C PHE A 141 1.51 8.29 9.42
N ASP A 142 2.70 7.89 9.04
CA ASP A 142 3.13 7.95 7.65
C ASP A 142 2.53 6.77 6.88
N ARG A 143 1.93 7.07 5.72
CA ARG A 143 1.46 6.10 4.75
C ARG A 143 2.21 6.25 3.44
N ARG A 144 2.22 5.19 2.64
CA ARG A 144 2.62 5.27 1.24
C ARG A 144 1.66 4.48 0.37
N PHE A 145 1.23 5.13 -0.69
CA PHE A 145 0.37 4.54 -1.71
C PHE A 145 1.22 4.13 -2.91
N LEU A 146 1.20 2.84 -3.22
CA LEU A 146 1.83 2.31 -4.42
C LEU A 146 0.85 2.50 -5.58
N MET A 147 1.20 3.38 -6.50
CA MET A 147 0.42 3.68 -7.69
C MET A 147 0.94 2.90 -8.87
N LYS A 148 0.02 2.37 -9.68
CA LYS A 148 0.32 1.61 -10.89
C LYS A 148 -0.41 2.20 -12.08
N ARG A 149 0.27 2.33 -13.22
CA ARG A 149 -0.35 2.73 -14.47
C ARG A 149 -1.16 1.57 -15.05
N VAL A 150 -2.45 1.82 -15.35
CA VAL A 150 -3.36 0.86 -15.98
C VAL A 150 -3.99 1.56 -17.16
N GLY A 151 -3.67 1.11 -18.38
CA GLY A 151 -4.02 1.84 -19.59
C GLY A 151 -3.39 3.24 -19.60
N GLU A 152 -4.20 4.27 -19.74
CA GLU A 152 -3.73 5.66 -19.73
C GLU A 152 -3.84 6.33 -18.35
N GLY A 153 -4.44 5.66 -17.36
CA GLY A 153 -4.66 6.20 -16.02
C GLY A 153 -3.76 5.59 -14.95
N TRP A 154 -3.87 6.13 -13.75
CA TRP A 154 -3.21 5.62 -12.55
C TRP A 154 -4.24 5.02 -11.59
N MET A 155 -3.89 3.90 -10.96
CA MET A 155 -4.70 3.22 -9.95
C MET A 155 -3.87 2.90 -8.72
N ILE A 156 -4.53 2.79 -7.57
CA ILE A 156 -3.91 2.39 -6.31
C ILE A 156 -3.65 0.89 -6.36
N ASP A 157 -2.38 0.49 -6.23
CA ASP A 157 -1.97 -0.92 -6.23
C ASP A 157 -1.83 -1.49 -4.81
N ALA A 158 -1.44 -0.69 -3.84
CA ALA A 158 -1.39 -1.05 -2.42
C ALA A 158 -1.23 0.20 -1.55
N VAL A 159 -1.58 0.06 -0.27
CA VAL A 159 -1.20 1.01 0.78
C VAL A 159 -0.32 0.32 1.81
N GLN A 160 0.59 1.06 2.39
CA GLN A 160 1.44 0.62 3.49
C GLN A 160 1.53 1.72 4.55
N GLU A 161 1.58 1.31 5.81
CA GLU A 161 1.77 2.18 6.96
C GLU A 161 3.14 1.99 7.58
N ARG A 162 3.70 3.05 8.15
CA ARG A 162 5.00 3.02 8.81
C ARG A 162 4.81 2.88 10.32
N LEU A 163 5.00 1.65 10.83
CA LEU A 163 5.06 1.36 12.26
C LEU A 163 6.53 1.13 12.67
N ASN A 164 7.00 -0.11 12.69
CA ASN A 164 8.43 -0.48 12.87
C ASN A 164 9.10 -0.82 11.53
N GLY A 165 8.72 -0.11 10.46
CA GLY A 165 9.02 -0.37 9.07
C GLY A 165 7.75 -0.25 8.24
N TRP A 166 7.86 -0.36 6.92
CA TRP A 166 6.69 -0.31 6.04
C TRP A 166 5.94 -1.64 6.08
N GLN A 167 4.74 -1.63 6.62
CA GLN A 167 3.85 -2.78 6.70
C GLN A 167 2.64 -2.57 5.79
N ARG A 168 2.14 -3.64 5.20
CA ARG A 168 0.92 -3.59 4.39
C ARG A 168 -0.26 -3.24 5.30
N SER A 169 -1.03 -2.25 4.87
CA SER A 169 -2.27 -1.84 5.52
C SER A 169 -3.48 -2.18 4.63
N GLU A 170 -4.64 -2.10 5.20
CA GLU A 170 -5.91 -2.22 4.47
C GLU A 170 -6.15 -0.95 3.64
N LEU A 171 -6.68 -1.15 2.46
CA LEU A 171 -7.22 -0.07 1.63
C LEU A 171 -8.64 0.23 2.06
#